data_d15d987f87a997e587444f40d9be3d06
#
_entry.id   d15d987f87a997e587444f40d9be3d06
#
_cell.length_a   1.000
_cell.length_b   1.000
_cell.length_c   1.000
_cell.angle_alpha   90.00
_cell.angle_beta   90.00
_cell.angle_gamma   90.00
#
_symmetry.space_group_name_H-M   'P 1'
#
loop_
_entity.id
_entity.type
_entity.pdbx_description
1 polymer ?
#
loop_
_entity_poly.entity_id
_entity_poly.type
_entity_poly.pdbx_seq_one_letter_code
_entity_poly.pdbx_strand_id
1 'polypeptide(L)'
;MLDFAVRLRNFAPFNALLLQIQKPGLNHAASARDWLEAFGRTIKDGARPLLILWPFGPVALVYDLMDTEGEPIPEGVTAFAATGSVDQFALERFAKLLNRKNITWNKVDAGDRKAGSIELVKRPVESGDPSSYKMHVNKNHDPNVQFSTLAHELAHLFLGHLGRDTYLGIPERPRLTHPQRELEAESTAFIVCSRNGVQCKSQSYLASYVMQDTSTEQLDLYQIMRSAGQIETILGLAAHTKVDRPKKKGDETMPLFPENLPEPTDLFETGD
;
A
#
# COMPACT_ATOMS: atom_id res chain seq x y z
N MET A 1 -1.30 -14.88 -4.34
CA MET A 1 -1.16 -13.75 -5.29
C MET A 1 -0.74 -12.44 -4.62
N LEU A 2 -1.29 -12.07 -3.46
CA LEU A 2 -0.98 -10.78 -2.78
C LEU A 2 0.16 -10.84 -1.74
N ASP A 3 0.78 -12.00 -1.55
CA ASP A 3 1.82 -12.23 -0.52
C ASP A 3 3.07 -11.34 -0.66
N PHE A 4 3.39 -10.89 -1.88
CA PHE A 4 4.49 -9.96 -2.11
C PHE A 4 4.27 -8.63 -1.38
N ALA A 5 3.05 -8.13 -1.32
CA ALA A 5 2.73 -6.87 -0.65
C ALA A 5 2.95 -6.98 0.87
N VAL A 6 2.75 -8.16 1.43
CA VAL A 6 3.01 -8.45 2.84
C VAL A 6 4.51 -8.64 3.11
N ARG A 7 5.22 -9.37 2.23
CA ARG A 7 6.68 -9.55 2.35
C ARG A 7 7.46 -8.25 2.24
N LEU A 8 7.10 -7.41 1.27
CA LEU A 8 7.74 -6.11 0.99
C LEU A 8 7.05 -4.96 1.73
N ARG A 9 6.61 -5.18 2.95
CA ARG A 9 5.84 -4.20 3.73
C ARG A 9 6.63 -2.95 4.14
N ASN A 10 7.95 -2.95 4.00
CA ASN A 10 8.79 -1.77 4.12
C ASN A 10 8.64 -0.79 2.94
N PHE A 11 7.96 -1.20 1.88
CA PHE A 11 7.56 -0.36 0.76
C PHE A 11 6.06 -0.09 0.78
N ALA A 12 5.65 1.04 0.22
CA ALA A 12 4.22 1.26 -0.05
C ALA A 12 3.66 0.13 -0.94
N PRO A 13 2.38 -0.28 -0.80
CA PRO A 13 1.82 -1.42 -1.52
C PRO A 13 2.04 -1.35 -3.04
N PHE A 14 1.93 -0.16 -3.63
CA PHE A 14 2.18 0.03 -5.06
C PHE A 14 3.65 -0.19 -5.44
N ASN A 15 4.59 0.27 -4.62
CA ASN A 15 6.01 0.00 -4.84
C ASN A 15 6.35 -1.48 -4.67
N ALA A 16 5.70 -2.17 -3.73
CA ALA A 16 5.85 -3.63 -3.60
C ALA A 16 5.37 -4.36 -4.88
N LEU A 17 4.28 -3.89 -5.51
CA LEU A 17 3.84 -4.41 -6.81
C LEU A 17 4.87 -4.14 -7.91
N LEU A 18 5.40 -2.93 -8.00
CA LEU A 18 6.43 -2.58 -9.00
C LEU A 18 7.67 -3.46 -8.84
N LEU A 19 8.11 -3.71 -7.61
CA LEU A 19 9.25 -4.56 -7.32
C LEU A 19 8.96 -6.03 -7.68
N GLN A 20 7.76 -6.52 -7.41
CA GLN A 20 7.35 -7.87 -7.79
C GLN A 20 7.32 -8.06 -9.31
N ILE A 21 6.92 -7.04 -10.07
CA ILE A 21 6.92 -7.07 -11.55
C ILE A 21 8.36 -7.10 -12.09
N GLN A 22 9.26 -6.29 -11.51
CA GLN A 22 10.65 -6.19 -11.96
C GLN A 22 11.48 -7.43 -11.58
N LYS A 23 11.26 -7.99 -10.39
CA LYS A 23 11.97 -9.16 -9.88
C LYS A 23 11.00 -10.07 -9.11
N PRO A 24 10.30 -11.00 -9.78
CA PRO A 24 9.41 -11.95 -9.13
C PRO A 24 10.14 -12.75 -8.04
N GLY A 25 9.50 -12.89 -6.87
CA GLY A 25 10.09 -13.61 -5.74
C GLY A 25 11.06 -12.79 -4.87
N LEU A 26 11.21 -11.49 -5.15
CA LEU A 26 11.98 -10.59 -4.31
C LEU A 26 11.48 -10.61 -2.85
N ASN A 27 12.40 -10.79 -1.90
CA ASN A 27 12.08 -10.79 -0.48
C ASN A 27 12.59 -9.54 0.24
N HIS A 28 13.75 -9.05 -0.14
CA HIS A 28 14.43 -7.95 0.55
C HIS A 28 15.05 -7.01 -0.46
N ALA A 29 14.69 -5.73 -0.36
CA ALA A 29 15.32 -4.67 -1.13
C ALA A 29 15.50 -3.43 -0.25
N ALA A 30 16.57 -2.68 -0.52
CA ALA A 30 16.84 -1.41 0.12
C ALA A 30 17.72 -0.54 -0.79
N SER A 31 17.85 0.75 -0.48
CA SER A 31 18.79 1.61 -1.19
C SER A 31 20.24 1.18 -0.92
N ALA A 32 21.16 1.55 -1.81
CA ALA A 32 22.60 1.29 -1.59
C ALA A 32 23.09 1.87 -0.26
N ARG A 33 22.57 3.05 0.10
CA ARG A 33 22.88 3.70 1.36
C ARG A 33 22.35 2.92 2.56
N ASP A 34 21.12 2.44 2.52
CA ASP A 34 20.54 1.66 3.63
C ASP A 34 21.24 0.30 3.79
N TRP A 35 21.63 -0.33 2.67
CA TRP A 35 22.45 -1.55 2.72
C TRP A 35 23.79 -1.31 3.43
N LEU A 36 24.44 -0.18 3.14
CA LEU A 36 25.72 0.17 3.77
C LEU A 36 25.54 0.58 5.23
N GLU A 37 24.63 1.50 5.52
CA GLU A 37 24.47 2.08 6.87
C GLU A 37 23.86 1.10 7.89
N ALA A 38 22.90 0.27 7.46
CA ALA A 38 22.21 -0.63 8.38
C ALA A 38 22.88 -2.00 8.51
N PHE A 39 23.56 -2.47 7.45
CA PHE A 39 24.06 -3.85 7.38
C PHE A 39 25.53 -3.95 6.98
N GLY A 40 26.24 -2.83 6.73
CA GLY A 40 27.61 -2.84 6.27
C GLY A 40 27.82 -3.54 4.93
N ARG A 41 26.76 -3.59 4.09
CA ARG A 41 26.78 -4.29 2.80
C ARG A 41 26.94 -3.31 1.65
N THR A 42 27.71 -3.71 0.64
CA THR A 42 27.96 -2.95 -0.59
C THR A 42 27.24 -3.59 -1.77
N ILE A 43 26.94 -2.79 -2.78
CA ILE A 43 26.31 -3.29 -4.01
C ILE A 43 27.38 -3.95 -4.86
N LYS A 44 27.10 -5.15 -5.37
CA LYS A 44 28.00 -5.89 -6.28
C LYS A 44 28.19 -5.15 -7.59
N ASP A 45 29.38 -5.26 -8.16
CA ASP A 45 29.66 -4.72 -9.49
C ASP A 45 28.71 -5.31 -10.55
N GLY A 46 28.14 -4.45 -11.37
CA GLY A 46 27.19 -4.84 -12.41
C GLY A 46 25.78 -5.17 -11.93
N ALA A 47 25.48 -5.02 -10.64
CA ALA A 47 24.14 -5.21 -10.11
C ALA A 47 23.15 -4.20 -10.72
N ARG A 48 22.01 -4.70 -11.16
CA ARG A 48 20.95 -3.85 -11.76
C ARG A 48 20.02 -3.34 -10.69
N PRO A 49 19.84 -2.01 -10.56
CA PRO A 49 18.89 -1.44 -9.63
C PRO A 49 17.44 -1.76 -10.03
N LEU A 50 16.59 -1.88 -9.04
CA LEU A 50 15.14 -1.91 -9.16
C LEU A 50 14.58 -0.52 -8.91
N LEU A 51 13.50 -0.17 -9.59
CA LEU A 51 12.91 1.16 -9.55
C LEU A 51 11.69 1.19 -8.62
N ILE A 52 11.62 2.20 -7.78
CA ILE A 52 10.42 2.54 -7.00
C ILE A 52 10.04 4.01 -7.24
N LEU A 53 8.77 4.33 -7.05
CA LEU A 53 8.26 5.70 -7.18
C LEU A 53 8.34 6.42 -5.84
N TRP A 54 8.74 7.68 -5.88
CA TRP A 54 8.66 8.60 -4.76
C TRP A 54 7.41 9.47 -4.84
N PRO A 55 6.77 9.79 -3.70
CA PRO A 55 5.54 10.58 -3.71
C PRO A 55 5.65 11.96 -4.36
N PHE A 56 6.83 12.59 -4.27
CA PHE A 56 7.07 13.96 -4.73
C PHE A 56 8.42 14.13 -5.44
N GLY A 57 8.97 13.06 -5.96
CA GLY A 57 10.31 13.08 -6.52
C GLY A 57 10.48 12.17 -7.72
N PRO A 58 11.69 12.13 -8.25
CA PRO A 58 12.06 11.20 -9.29
C PRO A 58 12.00 9.76 -8.73
N VAL A 59 12.20 8.81 -9.62
CA VAL A 59 12.35 7.40 -9.31
C VAL A 59 13.50 7.22 -8.31
N ALA A 60 13.32 6.36 -7.32
CA ALA A 60 14.41 5.93 -6.44
C ALA A 60 14.90 4.54 -6.82
N LEU A 61 16.18 4.28 -6.56
CA LEU A 61 16.85 3.02 -6.86
C LEU A 61 16.98 2.18 -5.59
N VAL A 62 16.60 0.91 -5.69
CA VAL A 62 16.81 -0.08 -4.64
C VAL A 62 17.45 -1.33 -5.22
N TYR A 63 18.10 -2.11 -4.38
CA TYR A 63 18.83 -3.32 -4.76
C TYR A 63 18.35 -4.49 -3.91
N ASP A 64 18.25 -5.66 -4.53
CA ASP A 64 17.97 -6.92 -3.83
C ASP A 64 19.15 -7.28 -2.92
N LEU A 65 18.87 -7.93 -1.81
CA LEU A 65 19.88 -8.54 -0.95
C LEU A 65 20.87 -9.41 -1.74
N MET A 66 20.40 -10.18 -2.72
CA MET A 66 21.25 -11.06 -3.54
C MET A 66 22.23 -10.30 -4.44
N ASP A 67 21.96 -9.02 -4.69
CA ASP A 67 22.80 -8.11 -5.47
C ASP A 67 23.77 -7.32 -4.57
N THR A 68 23.89 -7.69 -3.30
CA THR A 68 24.83 -7.08 -2.34
C THR A 68 25.85 -8.09 -1.81
N GLU A 69 26.98 -7.58 -1.32
CA GLU A 69 28.03 -8.35 -0.65
C GLU A 69 28.37 -7.71 0.69
N GLY A 70 28.86 -8.52 1.64
CA GLY A 70 29.18 -8.13 3.01
C GLY A 70 28.74 -9.19 4.01
N GLU A 71 28.71 -8.84 5.29
CA GLU A 71 28.34 -9.75 6.39
C GLU A 71 26.94 -10.35 6.18
N PRO A 72 26.72 -11.60 6.63
CA PRO A 72 25.40 -12.20 6.63
C PRO A 72 24.40 -11.35 7.42
N ILE A 73 23.18 -11.21 6.90
CA ILE A 73 22.13 -10.54 7.65
C ILE A 73 21.63 -11.48 8.75
N PRO A 74 21.57 -11.04 10.02
CA PRO A 74 21.07 -11.85 11.11
C PRO A 74 19.64 -12.36 10.83
N GLU A 75 19.37 -13.62 11.15
CA GLU A 75 18.01 -14.18 11.06
C GLU A 75 17.05 -13.35 11.92
N GLY A 76 15.92 -12.97 11.35
CA GLY A 76 14.89 -12.15 12.02
C GLY A 76 14.96 -10.64 11.76
N VAL A 77 16.10 -10.09 11.30
CA VAL A 77 16.17 -8.67 10.90
C VAL A 77 15.36 -8.40 9.63
N THR A 78 15.21 -9.41 8.81
CA THR A 78 14.39 -9.37 7.58
C THR A 78 12.90 -9.62 7.86
N ALA A 79 12.56 -10.23 8.98
CA ALA A 79 11.21 -10.27 9.51
C ALA A 79 10.96 -8.94 10.23
N PHE A 80 10.57 -7.90 9.51
CA PHE A 80 9.90 -6.76 10.15
C PHE A 80 8.65 -7.32 10.83
N ALA A 81 8.81 -7.76 12.07
CA ALA A 81 7.72 -8.28 12.84
C ALA A 81 6.63 -7.22 12.89
N ALA A 82 5.47 -7.50 12.32
CA ALA A 82 4.28 -6.77 12.64
C ALA A 82 4.00 -7.04 14.12
N THR A 83 4.70 -6.37 14.96
CA THR A 83 4.44 -6.32 16.39
C THR A 83 3.37 -5.27 16.59
N GLY A 84 2.12 -5.68 16.64
CA GLY A 84 1.05 -4.80 17.02
C GLY A 84 -0.29 -5.43 16.72
N SER A 85 -0.97 -5.92 17.73
CA SER A 85 -2.41 -5.99 17.72
C SER A 85 -2.93 -4.55 17.72
N VAL A 86 -3.92 -4.25 16.90
CA VAL A 86 -4.64 -2.98 16.98
C VAL A 86 -5.40 -2.97 18.31
N ASP A 87 -5.12 -1.99 19.15
CA ASP A 87 -5.79 -1.78 20.42
C ASP A 87 -6.87 -0.68 20.31
N GLN A 88 -7.58 -0.47 21.40
CA GLN A 88 -8.64 0.54 21.48
C GLN A 88 -8.12 1.96 21.26
N PHE A 89 -6.89 2.28 21.72
CA PHE A 89 -6.28 3.59 21.53
C PHE A 89 -5.95 3.87 20.07
N ALA A 90 -5.48 2.84 19.35
CA ALA A 90 -5.25 2.93 17.91
C ALA A 90 -6.56 3.24 17.18
N LEU A 91 -7.65 2.55 17.50
CA LEU A 91 -8.98 2.79 16.92
C LEU A 91 -9.48 4.22 17.17
N GLU A 92 -9.27 4.76 18.35
CA GLU A 92 -9.64 6.16 18.67
C GLU A 92 -8.79 7.17 17.90
N ARG A 93 -7.49 6.87 17.72
CA ARG A 93 -6.61 7.67 16.87
C ARG A 93 -7.08 7.66 15.42
N PHE A 94 -7.45 6.51 14.89
CA PHE A 94 -7.97 6.38 13.53
C PHE A 94 -9.24 7.20 13.34
N ALA A 95 -10.17 7.17 14.29
CA ALA A 95 -11.38 7.99 14.24
C ALA A 95 -11.07 9.48 14.14
N LYS A 96 -10.08 9.99 14.90
CA LYS A 96 -9.65 11.39 14.84
C LYS A 96 -9.02 11.73 13.46
N LEU A 97 -8.24 10.82 12.88
CA LEU A 97 -7.62 11.03 11.57
C LEU A 97 -8.67 11.05 10.46
N LEU A 98 -9.63 10.15 10.51
CA LEU A 98 -10.74 10.05 9.54
C LEU A 98 -11.64 11.30 9.58
N ASN A 99 -11.96 11.80 10.76
CA ASN A 99 -12.76 13.02 10.93
C ASN A 99 -12.11 14.25 10.26
N ARG A 100 -10.78 14.33 10.21
CA ARG A 100 -10.06 15.40 9.48
C ARG A 100 -10.24 15.34 7.97
N LYS A 101 -10.76 14.22 7.46
CA LYS A 101 -11.03 13.98 6.05
C LYS A 101 -12.53 13.87 5.76
N ASN A 102 -13.38 14.40 6.66
CA ASN A 102 -14.84 14.34 6.58
C ASN A 102 -15.41 12.91 6.52
N ILE A 103 -14.72 11.96 7.10
CA ILE A 103 -15.19 10.57 7.27
C ILE A 103 -15.51 10.40 8.75
N THR A 104 -16.79 10.48 9.08
CA THR A 104 -17.25 10.29 10.46
C THR A 104 -17.36 8.80 10.78
N TRP A 105 -16.70 8.37 11.83
CA TRP A 105 -16.79 6.99 12.30
C TRP A 105 -17.65 6.89 13.56
N ASN A 106 -18.74 6.13 13.46
CA ASN A 106 -19.66 5.86 14.57
C ASN A 106 -19.57 4.38 14.98
N LYS A 107 -19.41 4.18 16.27
CA LYS A 107 -19.56 2.85 16.87
C LYS A 107 -21.04 2.58 17.10
N VAL A 108 -21.56 1.52 16.54
CA VAL A 108 -22.97 1.11 16.66
C VAL A 108 -23.08 -0.24 17.37
N ASP A 109 -24.18 -0.43 18.04
CA ASP A 109 -24.58 -1.74 18.56
C ASP A 109 -25.47 -2.41 17.51
N ALA A 110 -24.89 -3.32 16.74
CA ALA A 110 -25.56 -3.93 15.61
C ALA A 110 -25.84 -5.45 15.82
N GLY A 111 -25.67 -5.95 17.05
CA GLY A 111 -25.69 -7.40 17.31
C GLY A 111 -24.55 -8.10 16.54
N ASP A 112 -24.66 -9.42 16.37
CA ASP A 112 -23.60 -10.22 15.74
C ASP A 112 -23.66 -10.29 14.20
N ARG A 113 -24.71 -9.72 13.59
CA ARG A 113 -25.02 -9.95 12.16
C ARG A 113 -24.42 -8.91 11.21
N LYS A 114 -24.02 -7.74 11.69
CA LYS A 114 -23.49 -6.66 10.83
C LYS A 114 -22.17 -6.16 11.40
N ALA A 115 -21.11 -6.31 10.60
CA ALA A 115 -19.77 -5.86 11.01
C ALA A 115 -19.63 -4.34 10.86
N GLY A 116 -20.03 -3.79 9.72
CA GLY A 116 -19.94 -2.36 9.42
C GLY A 116 -20.71 -1.94 8.18
N SER A 117 -20.60 -0.66 7.84
CA SER A 117 -21.05 -0.08 6.57
C SER A 117 -20.45 1.31 6.41
N ILE A 118 -20.27 1.75 5.16
CA ILE A 118 -19.93 3.13 4.82
C ILE A 118 -20.93 3.68 3.83
N GLU A 119 -21.33 4.95 4.02
CA GLU A 119 -22.25 5.64 3.15
C GLU A 119 -21.77 7.06 2.84
N LEU A 120 -22.08 7.52 1.64
CA LEU A 120 -21.90 8.91 1.24
C LEU A 120 -23.08 9.73 1.79
N VAL A 121 -22.77 10.70 2.67
CA VAL A 121 -23.79 11.56 3.27
C VAL A 121 -24.08 12.80 2.41
N LYS A 122 -23.01 13.41 1.88
CA LYS A 122 -23.13 14.64 1.08
C LYS A 122 -22.08 14.65 -0.02
N ARG A 123 -22.53 14.90 -1.27
CA ARG A 123 -21.64 15.26 -2.38
C ARG A 123 -21.36 16.77 -2.36
N PRO A 124 -20.19 17.21 -2.81
CA PRO A 124 -19.91 18.64 -2.95
C PRO A 124 -20.87 19.25 -3.97
N VAL A 125 -21.26 20.50 -3.72
CA VAL A 125 -22.06 21.31 -4.65
C VAL A 125 -21.15 21.96 -5.68
N GLU A 126 -19.95 22.34 -5.27
CA GLU A 126 -18.93 22.98 -6.10
C GLU A 126 -17.71 22.06 -6.30
N SER A 127 -17.02 22.26 -7.43
CA SER A 127 -15.81 21.51 -7.73
C SER A 127 -14.69 21.89 -6.73
N GLY A 128 -14.26 20.93 -5.93
CA GLY A 128 -13.19 21.12 -4.93
C GLY A 128 -13.64 21.06 -3.47
N ASP A 129 -14.93 21.16 -3.20
CA ASP A 129 -15.44 20.91 -1.87
C ASP A 129 -15.32 19.41 -1.49
N PRO A 130 -15.03 19.10 -0.23
CA PRO A 130 -14.95 17.71 0.22
C PRO A 130 -16.34 17.08 0.33
N SER A 131 -16.48 15.84 -0.12
CA SER A 131 -17.62 15.00 0.25
C SER A 131 -17.59 14.68 1.74
N SER A 132 -18.72 14.27 2.29
CA SER A 132 -18.77 13.74 3.65
C SER A 132 -19.30 12.31 3.66
N TYR A 133 -18.65 11.48 4.47
CA TYR A 133 -18.94 10.06 4.58
C TYR A 133 -19.24 9.70 6.03
N LYS A 134 -20.09 8.71 6.20
CA LYS A 134 -20.43 8.17 7.50
C LYS A 134 -20.18 6.68 7.53
N MET A 135 -19.33 6.26 8.44
CA MET A 135 -18.98 4.86 8.63
C MET A 135 -19.53 4.36 9.97
N HIS A 136 -20.07 3.16 9.94
CA HIS A 136 -20.54 2.45 11.11
C HIS A 136 -19.68 1.20 11.31
N VAL A 137 -19.22 0.98 12.53
CA VAL A 137 -18.50 -0.24 12.91
C VAL A 137 -19.13 -0.79 14.19
N ASN A 138 -19.32 -2.09 14.25
CA ASN A 138 -19.93 -2.75 15.40
C ASN A 138 -19.00 -2.70 16.62
N LYS A 139 -19.45 -2.04 17.69
CA LYS A 139 -18.69 -1.86 18.94
C LYS A 139 -18.49 -3.17 19.74
N ASN A 140 -19.31 -4.18 19.47
CA ASN A 140 -19.30 -5.45 20.21
C ASN A 140 -18.18 -6.40 19.73
N HIS A 141 -17.51 -6.07 18.62
CA HIS A 141 -16.40 -6.85 18.11
C HIS A 141 -15.08 -6.48 18.76
N ASP A 142 -14.16 -7.43 18.82
CA ASP A 142 -12.77 -7.19 19.25
C ASP A 142 -12.09 -6.12 18.41
N PRO A 143 -11.12 -5.37 18.94
CA PRO A 143 -10.42 -4.30 18.22
C PRO A 143 -9.83 -4.72 16.87
N ASN A 144 -9.29 -5.94 16.76
CA ASN A 144 -8.78 -6.46 15.49
C ASN A 144 -9.89 -6.67 14.45
N VAL A 145 -11.06 -7.14 14.87
CA VAL A 145 -12.24 -7.30 14.01
C VAL A 145 -12.78 -5.93 13.61
N GLN A 146 -12.83 -4.97 14.55
CA GLN A 146 -13.19 -3.58 14.23
C GLN A 146 -12.24 -2.97 13.22
N PHE A 147 -10.93 -3.22 13.33
CA PHE A 147 -9.93 -2.75 12.39
C PHE A 147 -10.08 -3.40 11.00
N SER A 148 -10.34 -4.70 10.94
CA SER A 148 -10.59 -5.40 9.68
C SER A 148 -11.83 -4.84 8.98
N THR A 149 -12.91 -4.61 9.74
CA THR A 149 -14.12 -3.96 9.22
C THR A 149 -13.84 -2.55 8.74
N LEU A 150 -13.09 -1.76 9.52
CA LEU A 150 -12.66 -0.41 9.13
C LEU A 150 -11.91 -0.43 7.80
N ALA A 151 -10.94 -1.33 7.65
CA ALA A 151 -10.15 -1.47 6.43
C ALA A 151 -11.02 -1.86 5.22
N HIS A 152 -11.99 -2.75 5.40
CA HIS A 152 -12.93 -3.17 4.37
C HIS A 152 -13.84 -2.02 3.92
N GLU A 153 -14.43 -1.28 4.86
CA GLU A 153 -15.30 -0.16 4.53
C GLU A 153 -14.53 1.01 3.86
N LEU A 154 -13.32 1.30 4.33
CA LEU A 154 -12.44 2.26 3.67
C LEU A 154 -11.99 1.78 2.30
N ALA A 155 -11.85 0.46 2.08
CA ALA A 155 -11.55 -0.07 0.75
C ALA A 155 -12.69 0.25 -0.23
N HIS A 156 -13.96 0.06 0.14
CA HIS A 156 -15.07 0.48 -0.70
C HIS A 156 -15.00 1.96 -1.08
N LEU A 157 -14.61 2.82 -0.13
CA LEU A 157 -14.44 4.25 -0.41
C LEU A 157 -13.32 4.52 -1.40
N PHE A 158 -12.09 4.07 -1.11
CA PHE A 158 -10.90 4.41 -1.90
C PHE A 158 -10.82 3.68 -3.24
N LEU A 159 -11.48 2.53 -3.38
CA LEU A 159 -11.68 1.84 -4.66
C LEU A 159 -12.70 2.56 -5.57
N GLY A 160 -13.41 3.57 -5.07
CA GLY A 160 -14.40 4.32 -5.85
C GLY A 160 -15.75 3.62 -5.96
N HIS A 161 -16.06 2.64 -5.11
CA HIS A 161 -17.35 1.94 -5.12
C HIS A 161 -18.54 2.83 -4.72
N LEU A 162 -18.27 3.97 -4.06
CA LEU A 162 -19.24 5.01 -3.71
C LEU A 162 -19.26 6.18 -4.71
N GLY A 163 -18.45 6.09 -5.76
CA GLY A 163 -18.28 7.09 -6.80
C GLY A 163 -17.00 7.92 -6.63
N ARG A 164 -16.76 8.78 -7.63
CA ARG A 164 -15.57 9.64 -7.70
C ARG A 164 -15.55 10.68 -6.57
N ASP A 165 -14.37 10.91 -5.99
CA ASP A 165 -14.09 12.03 -5.10
C ASP A 165 -12.70 12.61 -5.39
N THR A 166 -12.65 13.80 -5.98
CA THR A 166 -11.38 14.45 -6.37
C THR A 166 -10.57 14.93 -5.17
N TYR A 167 -11.23 15.33 -4.08
CA TYR A 167 -10.56 15.77 -2.86
C TYR A 167 -9.80 14.64 -2.16
N LEU A 168 -10.38 13.45 -2.11
CA LEU A 168 -9.73 12.25 -1.59
C LEU A 168 -8.88 11.52 -2.66
N GLY A 169 -8.85 12.04 -3.89
CA GLY A 169 -8.15 11.40 -4.99
C GLY A 169 -8.77 10.06 -5.42
N ILE A 170 -10.07 9.87 -5.21
CA ILE A 170 -10.79 8.65 -5.58
C ILE A 170 -11.18 8.72 -7.05
N PRO A 171 -10.83 7.71 -7.88
CA PRO A 171 -11.15 7.70 -9.29
C PRO A 171 -12.63 7.41 -9.53
N GLU A 172 -13.09 7.78 -10.71
CA GLU A 172 -14.31 7.20 -11.26
C GLU A 172 -14.04 5.76 -11.72
N ARG A 173 -14.95 4.85 -11.38
CA ARG A 173 -14.81 3.43 -11.72
C ARG A 173 -15.92 2.99 -12.66
N PRO A 174 -15.63 2.02 -13.56
CA PRO A 174 -16.68 1.39 -14.34
C PRO A 174 -17.68 0.70 -13.40
N ARG A 175 -18.85 0.40 -13.93
CA ARG A 175 -19.86 -0.31 -13.15
C ARG A 175 -19.41 -1.74 -12.90
N LEU A 176 -19.05 -2.02 -11.64
CA LEU A 176 -18.67 -3.34 -11.17
C LEU A 176 -19.90 -4.09 -10.63
N THR A 177 -19.90 -5.40 -10.74
CA THR A 177 -20.89 -6.26 -10.06
C THR A 177 -20.64 -6.23 -8.55
N HIS A 178 -21.64 -6.61 -7.76
CA HIS A 178 -21.48 -6.69 -6.31
C HIS A 178 -20.35 -7.66 -5.91
N PRO A 179 -20.25 -8.90 -6.44
CA PRO A 179 -19.14 -9.79 -6.12
C PRO A 179 -17.75 -9.21 -6.46
N GLN A 180 -17.61 -8.48 -7.57
CA GLN A 180 -16.35 -7.83 -7.93
C GLN A 180 -15.96 -6.75 -6.91
N ARG A 181 -16.90 -5.91 -6.50
CA ARG A 181 -16.65 -4.89 -5.47
C ARG A 181 -16.22 -5.48 -4.14
N GLU A 182 -16.92 -6.55 -3.71
CA GLU A 182 -16.58 -7.23 -2.47
C GLU A 182 -15.19 -7.88 -2.55
N LEU A 183 -14.85 -8.53 -3.66
CA LEU A 183 -13.56 -9.17 -3.86
C LEU A 183 -12.41 -8.14 -3.86
N GLU A 184 -12.59 -6.98 -4.51
CA GLU A 184 -11.62 -5.88 -4.47
C GLU A 184 -11.48 -5.31 -3.05
N ALA A 185 -12.59 -5.07 -2.34
CA ALA A 185 -12.59 -4.54 -0.99
C ALA A 185 -11.90 -5.49 0.01
N GLU A 186 -12.24 -6.79 -0.05
CA GLU A 186 -11.60 -7.82 0.77
C GLU A 186 -10.11 -7.97 0.46
N SER A 187 -9.72 -7.92 -0.82
CA SER A 187 -8.31 -7.97 -1.22
C SER A 187 -7.52 -6.79 -0.64
N THR A 188 -8.10 -5.60 -0.68
CA THR A 188 -7.50 -4.38 -0.12
C THR A 188 -7.40 -4.47 1.40
N ALA A 189 -8.48 -4.90 2.09
CA ALA A 189 -8.51 -5.09 3.53
C ALA A 189 -7.49 -6.15 3.98
N PHE A 190 -7.37 -7.26 3.25
CA PHE A 190 -6.36 -8.29 3.50
C PHE A 190 -4.94 -7.71 3.50
N ILE A 191 -4.61 -6.89 2.50
CA ILE A 191 -3.28 -6.25 2.41
C ILE A 191 -3.06 -5.35 3.63
N VAL A 192 -3.99 -4.44 3.93
CA VAL A 192 -3.87 -3.50 5.05
C VAL A 192 -3.73 -4.23 6.38
N CYS A 193 -4.60 -5.22 6.65
CA CYS A 193 -4.58 -6.00 7.89
C CYS A 193 -3.29 -6.80 8.05
N SER A 194 -2.91 -7.59 7.02
CA SER A 194 -1.75 -8.46 7.08
C SER A 194 -0.44 -7.67 7.23
N ARG A 195 -0.33 -6.52 6.56
CA ARG A 195 0.82 -5.61 6.69
C ARG A 195 0.93 -4.99 8.08
N ASN A 196 -0.18 -4.87 8.80
CA ASN A 196 -0.25 -4.32 10.16
C ASN A 196 -0.37 -5.41 11.24
N GLY A 197 -0.12 -6.67 10.90
CA GLY A 197 -0.09 -7.79 11.84
C GLY A 197 -1.46 -8.27 12.32
N VAL A 198 -2.52 -7.81 11.69
CA VAL A 198 -3.88 -8.24 11.99
C VAL A 198 -4.25 -9.41 11.08
N GLN A 199 -4.56 -10.55 11.68
CA GLN A 199 -5.11 -11.69 10.95
C GLN A 199 -6.60 -11.45 10.74
N CYS A 200 -7.02 -11.29 9.50
CA CYS A 200 -8.43 -11.22 9.14
C CYS A 200 -8.91 -12.56 8.55
N LYS A 201 -10.20 -12.86 8.73
CA LYS A 201 -10.81 -14.07 8.16
C LYS A 201 -11.00 -14.00 6.64
N SER A 202 -10.43 -13.01 5.98
CA SER A 202 -10.58 -12.71 4.55
C SER A 202 -10.21 -13.89 3.65
N GLN A 203 -9.32 -14.80 4.07
CA GLN A 203 -8.94 -15.96 3.25
C GLN A 203 -10.13 -16.89 2.95
N SER A 204 -11.00 -17.13 3.92
CA SER A 204 -12.20 -17.95 3.72
C SER A 204 -13.31 -17.20 2.98
N TYR A 205 -13.41 -15.89 3.17
CA TYR A 205 -14.33 -15.02 2.43
C TYR A 205 -13.93 -14.86 0.96
N LEU A 206 -12.66 -14.60 0.67
CA LEU A 206 -12.12 -14.50 -0.69
C LEU A 206 -12.40 -15.76 -1.50
N ALA A 207 -12.27 -16.95 -0.87
CA ALA A 207 -12.58 -18.22 -1.53
C ALA A 207 -14.06 -18.31 -1.95
N SER A 208 -14.98 -17.79 -1.15
CA SER A 208 -16.42 -17.83 -1.46
C SER A 208 -16.82 -16.92 -2.63
N TYR A 209 -16.17 -15.78 -2.78
CA TYR A 209 -16.43 -14.87 -3.91
C TYR A 209 -15.80 -15.34 -5.23
N VAL A 210 -14.65 -16.00 -5.18
CA VAL A 210 -14.02 -16.61 -6.37
C VAL A 210 -14.89 -17.77 -6.93
N MET A 211 -15.67 -18.44 -6.09
CA MET A 211 -16.61 -19.48 -6.53
C MET A 211 -17.90 -18.93 -7.20
N GLN A 212 -18.13 -17.62 -7.18
CA GLN A 212 -19.33 -16.96 -7.72
C GLN A 212 -19.08 -16.29 -9.09
N ASP A 213 -18.42 -16.96 -10.02
CA ASP A 213 -18.09 -16.45 -11.37
C ASP A 213 -17.22 -15.17 -11.38
N THR A 214 -16.50 -14.88 -10.30
CA THR A 214 -15.52 -13.79 -10.28
C THR A 214 -14.14 -14.36 -10.54
N SER A 215 -13.56 -14.04 -11.70
CA SER A 215 -12.16 -14.38 -12.00
C SER A 215 -11.22 -13.40 -11.31
N THR A 216 -10.15 -13.93 -10.72
CA THR A 216 -9.04 -13.09 -10.18
C THR A 216 -8.34 -12.27 -11.27
N GLU A 217 -8.51 -12.63 -12.55
CA GLU A 217 -8.01 -11.90 -13.70
C GLU A 217 -8.73 -10.57 -13.94
N GLN A 218 -9.95 -10.43 -13.39
CA GLN A 218 -10.77 -9.23 -13.51
C GLN A 218 -10.47 -8.19 -12.41
N LEU A 219 -9.60 -8.53 -11.44
CA LEU A 219 -9.23 -7.62 -10.35
C LEU A 219 -8.30 -6.51 -10.86
N ASP A 220 -8.65 -5.28 -10.55
CA ASP A 220 -7.77 -4.14 -10.78
C ASP A 220 -6.70 -4.07 -9.67
N LEU A 221 -5.61 -4.82 -9.85
CA LEU A 221 -4.51 -4.86 -8.88
C LEU A 221 -3.89 -3.48 -8.62
N TYR A 222 -3.86 -2.61 -9.63
CA TYR A 222 -3.37 -1.25 -9.45
C TYR A 222 -4.22 -0.48 -8.44
N GLN A 223 -5.55 -0.53 -8.59
CA GLN A 223 -6.47 0.18 -7.69
C GLN A 223 -6.47 -0.44 -6.29
N ILE A 224 -6.36 -1.75 -6.18
CA ILE A 224 -6.24 -2.46 -4.88
C ILE A 224 -4.99 -1.97 -4.13
N MET A 225 -3.82 -1.98 -4.78
CA MET A 225 -2.56 -1.53 -4.17
C MET A 225 -2.58 -0.05 -3.82
N ARG A 226 -3.12 0.79 -4.72
CA ARG A 226 -3.29 2.22 -4.50
C ARG A 226 -4.20 2.49 -3.30
N SER A 227 -5.35 1.84 -3.25
CA SER A 227 -6.33 2.01 -2.17
C SER A 227 -5.76 1.54 -0.83
N ALA A 228 -5.04 0.41 -0.80
CA ALA A 228 -4.36 -0.04 0.41
C ALA A 228 -3.35 1.01 0.91
N GLY A 229 -2.55 1.60 0.02
CA GLY A 229 -1.62 2.68 0.37
C GLY A 229 -2.32 3.94 0.87
N GLN A 230 -3.46 4.32 0.29
CA GLN A 230 -4.27 5.45 0.74
C GLN A 230 -4.86 5.21 2.14
N ILE A 231 -5.34 4.00 2.43
CA ILE A 231 -5.85 3.60 3.74
C ILE A 231 -4.72 3.66 4.78
N GLU A 232 -3.56 3.06 4.49
CA GLU A 232 -2.40 3.14 5.38
C GLU A 232 -2.00 4.59 5.66
N THR A 233 -2.01 5.44 4.64
CA THR A 233 -1.67 6.86 4.78
C THR A 233 -2.67 7.62 5.65
N ILE A 234 -3.97 7.46 5.41
CA ILE A 234 -5.00 8.20 6.18
C ILE A 234 -5.06 7.75 7.64
N LEU A 235 -4.75 6.48 7.92
CA LEU A 235 -4.70 5.93 9.27
C LEU A 235 -3.34 6.14 9.96
N GLY A 236 -2.36 6.76 9.28
CA GLY A 236 -1.02 6.96 9.81
C GLY A 236 -0.25 5.64 10.03
N LEU A 237 -0.50 4.65 9.18
CA LEU A 237 0.10 3.31 9.18
C LEU A 237 1.13 3.14 8.05
N ALA A 238 1.24 4.13 7.16
CA ALA A 238 2.09 4.05 5.99
C ALA A 238 3.53 3.73 6.40
N ALA A 239 4.10 2.72 5.76
CA ALA A 239 5.52 2.43 5.87
C ALA A 239 6.31 3.58 5.24
N HIS A 240 7.10 4.26 6.05
CA HIS A 240 8.06 5.25 5.58
C HIS A 240 9.44 4.60 5.62
N THR A 241 9.93 4.17 4.47
CA THR A 241 11.35 3.87 4.35
C THR A 241 12.14 5.16 4.54
N LYS A 242 13.36 5.10 5.06
CA LYS A 242 14.23 6.30 5.18
C LYS A 242 14.42 6.97 3.82
N VAL A 243 14.35 6.18 2.74
CA VAL A 243 14.40 6.61 1.34
C VAL A 243 13.21 7.50 0.98
N ASP A 244 12.04 7.31 1.60
CA ASP A 244 10.81 8.07 1.32
C ASP A 244 10.77 9.45 2.01
N ARG A 245 11.80 9.83 2.76
CA ARG A 245 11.87 11.17 3.36
C ARG A 245 12.43 12.16 2.35
N PRO A 246 11.70 13.21 1.99
CA PRO A 246 12.27 14.28 1.17
C PRO A 246 13.47 14.88 1.92
N LYS A 247 14.63 14.95 1.24
CA LYS A 247 15.81 15.61 1.78
C LYS A 247 15.45 17.06 2.11
N LYS A 248 15.82 17.52 3.31
CA LYS A 248 15.73 18.96 3.63
C LYS A 248 16.59 19.72 2.64
N LYS A 249 16.09 20.87 2.12
CA LYS A 249 16.85 21.80 1.28
C LYS A 249 18.19 22.08 1.96
N GLY A 250 19.29 21.60 1.38
CA GLY A 250 20.64 21.78 1.91
C GLY A 250 21.54 20.54 1.83
N ASP A 251 20.99 19.35 1.61
CA ASP A 251 21.80 18.16 1.37
C ASP A 251 22.20 18.10 -0.11
N GLU A 252 23.51 18.07 -0.38
CA GLU A 252 24.06 17.95 -1.72
C GLU A 252 23.50 16.70 -2.40
N THR A 253 22.88 16.90 -3.54
CA THR A 253 22.35 15.82 -4.37
C THR A 253 23.52 15.04 -4.96
N MET A 254 23.73 13.78 -4.56
CA MET A 254 24.50 12.87 -5.42
C MET A 254 23.78 12.78 -6.78
N PRO A 255 24.51 12.94 -7.90
CA PRO A 255 23.90 12.83 -9.22
C PRO A 255 23.26 11.45 -9.38
N LEU A 256 22.05 11.43 -9.92
CA LEU A 256 21.24 10.22 -10.18
C LEU A 256 21.92 9.25 -11.17
N PHE A 257 22.94 9.72 -11.89
CA PHE A 257 23.72 8.93 -12.83
C PHE A 257 25.20 9.14 -12.53
N PRO A 258 26.04 8.11 -12.62
CA PRO A 258 27.49 8.27 -12.56
C PRO A 258 27.92 9.21 -13.71
N GLU A 259 28.80 10.16 -13.43
CA GLU A 259 29.31 11.14 -14.39
C GLU A 259 30.03 10.52 -15.62
N ASN A 260 30.24 9.22 -15.62
CA ASN A 260 30.92 8.46 -16.68
C ASN A 260 30.00 7.42 -17.32
N LEU A 261 28.89 7.85 -17.92
CA LEU A 261 28.25 7.01 -18.94
C LEU A 261 29.10 7.11 -20.21
N PRO A 262 29.50 5.97 -20.83
CA PRO A 262 30.13 6.02 -22.15
C PRO A 262 29.11 6.67 -23.09
N GLU A 263 29.60 7.60 -23.94
CA GLU A 263 28.78 8.23 -24.98
C GLU A 263 28.11 7.14 -25.81
N PRO A 264 26.85 7.31 -26.23
CA PRO A 264 26.22 6.37 -27.15
C PRO A 264 27.04 6.32 -28.43
N THR A 265 27.71 5.19 -28.66
CA THR A 265 28.32 4.90 -29.95
C THR A 265 27.20 4.89 -30.98
N ASP A 266 27.30 5.74 -31.98
CA ASP A 266 26.41 5.83 -33.12
C ASP A 266 26.30 4.45 -33.80
N LEU A 267 25.16 3.79 -33.60
CA LEU A 267 24.78 2.51 -34.21
C LEU A 267 24.17 2.70 -35.63
N PHE A 268 24.43 3.83 -36.26
CA PHE A 268 23.95 4.10 -37.63
C PHE A 268 25.12 4.55 -38.52
N GLU A 269 26.17 3.76 -38.69
CA GLU A 269 26.91 3.78 -39.90
C GLU A 269 26.24 2.87 -40.93
N THR A 270 25.52 3.48 -41.84
CA THR A 270 25.05 2.88 -43.06
C THR A 270 26.27 2.57 -43.93
N GLY A 271 26.57 1.28 -44.10
CA GLY A 271 27.51 0.83 -45.11
C GLY A 271 26.95 1.05 -46.51
N ASP A 272 27.73 1.64 -47.37
CA ASP A 272 27.59 1.63 -48.84
C ASP A 272 27.72 0.22 -49.42
#